data_3f6e37fe0076994abf9a14627ee37f30
#
_entry.id   3f6e37fe0076994abf9a14627ee37f30
#
_cell.length_a   1.000
_cell.length_b   1.000
_cell.length_c   1.000
_cell.angle_alpha   90.00
_cell.angle_beta   90.00
_cell.angle_gamma   90.00
#
_symmetry.space_group_name_H-M   'P 1'
#
loop_
_entity.id
_entity.type
_entity.pdbx_description
1 polymer ?
#
loop_
_entity_poly.entity_id
_entity_poly.type
_entity_poly.pdbx_seq_one_letter_code
_entity_poly.pdbx_strand_id
1 'polypeptide(L)'
;VGISANIPRIGRIDRADTVNFMASDNLEQVAIDNGLWDGKGDFVFWKVIVCSYAQGRNYREREFRVFDLLAPSLGLKYGMEDFPFSVKPGSLVDVRKVMALLRDTYEGTEWDMCKNWTIDVPEKNGVPAHKEMSPLANPWLTTPMRNTLNSIAPGVIDFKRTLAVAWCSYSTVIQSRSWLPDGIGGVCWYAVDNPAQSPRIPIFCGSTKLPAAFEKCGQKEYYPN
;
A
#
# COMPACT_ATOMS: atom_id res chain seq x y z
N VAL A 1 -0.34 -1.13 15.34
CA VAL A 1 -0.21 -0.61 13.98
C VAL A 1 -1.54 -0.70 13.26
N GLY A 2 -1.97 0.39 12.64
CA GLY A 2 -3.12 0.43 11.75
C GLY A 2 -2.70 0.75 10.32
N ILE A 3 -3.54 0.40 9.36
CA ILE A 3 -3.35 0.74 7.94
C ILE A 3 -4.68 1.16 7.33
N SER A 4 -4.65 2.13 6.45
CA SER A 4 -5.77 2.50 5.59
C SER A 4 -5.31 2.47 4.13
N ALA A 5 -6.01 1.72 3.30
CA ALA A 5 -5.66 1.48 1.91
C ALA A 5 -6.83 1.82 0.97
N ASN A 6 -7.14 3.11 0.82
CA ASN A 6 -8.25 3.65 0.02
C ASN A 6 -9.66 3.33 0.56
N ILE A 7 -9.78 2.68 1.71
CA ILE A 7 -11.04 2.35 2.34
C ILE A 7 -11.02 2.95 3.75
N PRO A 8 -12.11 3.58 4.21
CA PRO A 8 -12.25 3.97 5.61
C PRO A 8 -12.07 2.77 6.53
N ARG A 9 -11.43 2.99 7.67
CA ARG A 9 -11.23 1.92 8.68
C ARG A 9 -12.26 1.95 9.80
N ILE A 10 -12.97 3.07 9.92
CA ILE A 10 -14.02 3.22 10.93
C ILE A 10 -15.18 2.29 10.56
N GLY A 11 -15.52 1.40 11.49
CA GLY A 11 -16.67 0.53 11.38
C GLY A 11 -17.89 1.15 12.04
N ARG A 12 -18.27 0.64 13.20
CA ARG A 12 -19.33 1.22 14.02
C ARG A 12 -18.81 2.46 14.73
N ILE A 13 -19.65 3.47 14.84
CA ILE A 13 -19.37 4.71 15.56
C ILE A 13 -20.19 4.66 16.85
N ASP A 14 -19.51 4.62 17.97
CA ASP A 14 -20.15 4.76 19.28
C ASP A 14 -20.23 6.24 19.65
N ARG A 15 -21.42 6.82 19.53
CA ARG A 15 -21.67 8.23 19.86
C ARG A 15 -21.59 8.54 21.36
N ALA A 16 -21.67 7.52 22.23
CA ALA A 16 -21.48 7.69 23.65
C ALA A 16 -20.00 7.81 24.04
N ASP A 17 -19.10 7.24 23.23
CA ASP A 17 -17.65 7.37 23.41
C ASP A 17 -17.11 8.62 22.70
N THR A 18 -17.29 9.76 23.32
CA THR A 18 -16.85 11.07 22.79
C THR A 18 -15.33 11.27 22.85
N VAL A 19 -14.59 10.36 23.46
CA VAL A 19 -13.11 10.38 23.52
C VAL A 19 -12.50 9.81 22.24
N ASN A 20 -13.06 8.72 21.73
CA ASN A 20 -12.51 8.00 20.57
C ASN A 20 -13.28 8.28 19.27
N PHE A 21 -14.51 8.77 19.34
CA PHE A 21 -15.33 9.03 18.16
C PHE A 21 -15.83 10.46 18.11
N MET A 22 -15.77 11.01 16.91
CA MET A 22 -16.43 12.27 16.55
C MET A 22 -17.08 12.09 15.19
N ALA A 23 -18.38 12.37 15.09
CA ALA A 23 -19.14 12.31 13.85
C ALA A 23 -20.19 13.40 13.83
N SER A 24 -20.59 13.84 12.64
CA SER A 24 -21.71 14.77 12.49
C SER A 24 -23.02 14.11 12.94
N ASP A 25 -23.91 14.90 13.52
CA ASP A 25 -25.19 14.41 14.05
C ASP A 25 -26.09 13.82 12.97
N ASN A 26 -26.00 14.32 11.75
CA ASN A 26 -26.81 13.92 10.61
C ASN A 26 -26.15 12.87 9.70
N LEU A 27 -25.09 12.19 10.13
CA LEU A 27 -24.32 11.26 9.30
C LEU A 27 -25.19 10.17 8.66
N GLU A 28 -26.03 9.51 9.48
CA GLU A 28 -26.93 8.45 9.03
C GLU A 28 -28.01 9.00 8.09
N GLN A 29 -28.56 10.18 8.40
CA GLN A 29 -29.56 10.81 7.55
C GLN A 29 -28.98 11.16 6.18
N VAL A 30 -27.76 11.70 6.12
CA VAL A 30 -27.07 11.96 4.85
C VAL A 30 -26.89 10.67 4.04
N ALA A 31 -26.58 9.56 4.69
CA ALA A 31 -26.45 8.29 3.99
C ALA A 31 -27.78 7.80 3.42
N ILE A 32 -28.90 7.99 4.14
CA ILE A 32 -30.25 7.66 3.66
C ILE A 32 -30.62 8.58 2.50
N ASP A 33 -30.46 9.87 2.62
CA ASP A 33 -30.85 10.87 1.63
C ASP A 33 -30.12 10.67 0.29
N ASN A 34 -28.90 10.10 0.35
CA ASN A 34 -28.09 9.77 -0.83
C ASN A 34 -28.26 8.32 -1.30
N GLY A 35 -29.18 7.56 -0.72
CA GLY A 35 -29.43 6.16 -1.12
C GLY A 35 -28.28 5.20 -0.83
N LEU A 36 -27.38 5.55 0.10
CA LEU A 36 -26.23 4.73 0.47
C LEU A 36 -26.60 3.69 1.56
N TRP A 37 -27.66 3.96 2.32
CA TRP A 37 -28.15 3.11 3.38
C TRP A 37 -29.68 3.20 3.45
N ASP A 38 -30.34 2.09 3.74
CA ASP A 38 -31.80 2.00 3.80
C ASP A 38 -32.39 2.30 5.21
N GLY A 39 -31.54 2.70 6.15
CA GLY A 39 -31.92 2.99 7.52
C GLY A 39 -32.15 1.75 8.38
N LYS A 40 -31.82 0.55 7.90
CA LYS A 40 -32.06 -0.70 8.62
C LYS A 40 -30.77 -1.40 9.02
N GLY A 41 -30.79 -2.05 10.18
CA GLY A 41 -29.63 -2.75 10.71
C GLY A 41 -28.52 -1.83 11.19
N ASP A 42 -27.33 -2.38 11.36
CA ASP A 42 -26.17 -1.64 11.86
C ASP A 42 -25.61 -0.68 10.80
N PHE A 43 -25.41 0.57 11.20
CA PHE A 43 -24.63 1.51 10.38
C PHE A 43 -23.15 1.24 10.54
N VAL A 44 -22.55 0.62 9.53
CA VAL A 44 -21.11 0.35 9.47
C VAL A 44 -20.49 1.33 8.48
N PHE A 45 -19.83 2.37 8.96
CA PHE A 45 -19.37 3.52 8.17
C PHE A 45 -18.64 3.12 6.88
N TRP A 46 -17.62 2.27 6.97
CA TRP A 46 -16.84 1.89 5.80
C TRP A 46 -17.63 1.05 4.77
N LYS A 47 -18.72 0.38 5.19
CA LYS A 47 -19.59 -0.36 4.26
C LYS A 47 -20.56 0.57 3.54
N VAL A 48 -21.02 1.59 4.24
CA VAL A 48 -22.05 2.51 3.74
C VAL A 48 -21.46 3.64 2.91
N ILE A 49 -20.41 4.30 3.40
CA ILE A 49 -19.89 5.55 2.81
C ILE A 49 -18.85 5.29 1.71
N VAL A 50 -18.33 4.08 1.60
CA VAL A 50 -17.32 3.78 0.60
C VAL A 50 -17.93 3.62 -0.80
N CYS A 51 -17.33 4.22 -1.80
CA CYS A 51 -17.77 4.05 -3.19
C CYS A 51 -17.55 2.61 -3.69
N SER A 52 -18.41 2.15 -4.57
CA SER A 52 -18.48 0.76 -5.04
C SER A 52 -17.15 0.21 -5.57
N TYR A 53 -16.36 1.03 -6.27
CA TYR A 53 -15.06 0.58 -6.77
C TYR A 53 -14.05 0.30 -5.65
N ALA A 54 -14.19 0.97 -4.51
CA ALA A 54 -13.30 0.80 -3.36
C ALA A 54 -13.71 -0.38 -2.46
N GLN A 55 -14.87 -0.98 -2.68
CA GLN A 55 -15.30 -2.21 -2.01
C GLN A 55 -14.60 -3.46 -2.58
N GLY A 56 -13.90 -3.33 -3.69
CA GLY A 56 -13.18 -4.41 -4.33
C GLY A 56 -12.03 -4.98 -3.48
N ARG A 57 -11.68 -6.23 -3.74
CA ARG A 57 -10.62 -6.97 -3.03
C ARG A 57 -9.26 -6.30 -3.11
N ASN A 58 -8.97 -5.58 -4.19
CA ASN A 58 -7.67 -4.95 -4.46
C ASN A 58 -7.20 -3.97 -3.39
N TYR A 59 -8.11 -3.36 -2.64
CA TYR A 59 -7.74 -2.45 -1.55
C TYR A 59 -7.48 -3.19 -0.25
N ARG A 60 -8.25 -4.24 0.02
CA ARG A 60 -8.10 -5.07 1.22
C ARG A 60 -6.88 -5.96 1.20
N GLU A 61 -6.40 -6.35 0.03
CA GLU A 61 -5.16 -7.11 -0.13
C GLU A 61 -3.97 -6.40 0.52
N ARG A 62 -3.86 -5.09 0.36
CA ARG A 62 -2.79 -4.29 0.99
C ARG A 62 -2.92 -4.22 2.50
N GLU A 63 -4.15 -4.11 3.02
CA GLU A 63 -4.39 -4.15 4.46
C GLU A 63 -4.01 -5.50 5.05
N PHE A 64 -4.49 -6.57 4.44
CA PHE A 64 -4.14 -7.94 4.80
C PHE A 64 -2.61 -8.11 4.80
N ARG A 65 -1.93 -7.73 3.72
CA ARG A 65 -0.49 -7.92 3.58
C ARG A 65 0.31 -7.24 4.69
N VAL A 66 -0.04 -6.02 5.07
CA VAL A 66 0.65 -5.33 6.15
C VAL A 66 0.41 -6.00 7.50
N PHE A 67 -0.81 -6.42 7.78
CA PHE A 67 -1.11 -7.12 9.02
C PHE A 67 -0.45 -8.50 9.09
N ASP A 68 -0.44 -9.25 7.99
CA ASP A 68 0.24 -10.53 7.88
C ASP A 68 1.75 -10.42 8.12
N LEU A 69 2.40 -9.42 7.52
CA LEU A 69 3.83 -9.16 7.72
C LEU A 69 4.19 -8.68 9.14
N LEU A 70 3.29 -7.97 9.81
CA LEU A 70 3.56 -7.39 11.13
C LEU A 70 3.09 -8.26 12.29
N ALA A 71 2.04 -9.03 12.10
CA ALA A 71 1.40 -9.84 13.14
C ALA A 71 0.94 -11.21 12.58
N PRO A 72 1.84 -12.02 12.00
CA PRO A 72 1.47 -13.29 11.36
C PRO A 72 0.81 -14.27 12.33
N SER A 73 1.11 -14.16 13.62
CA SER A 73 0.52 -15.01 14.68
C SER A 73 -0.99 -14.85 14.83
N LEU A 74 -1.58 -13.77 14.31
CA LEU A 74 -3.03 -13.59 14.30
C LEU A 74 -3.74 -14.51 13.31
N GLY A 75 -3.03 -15.12 12.39
CA GLY A 75 -3.59 -16.06 11.41
C GLY A 75 -4.72 -15.46 10.57
N LEU A 76 -4.67 -14.16 10.27
CA LEU A 76 -5.66 -13.49 9.45
C LEU A 76 -5.74 -14.17 8.09
N LYS A 77 -6.95 -14.25 7.53
CA LYS A 77 -7.18 -14.85 6.23
C LYS A 77 -7.49 -13.78 5.20
N TYR A 78 -6.93 -13.93 4.03
CA TYR A 78 -7.34 -13.13 2.89
C TYR A 78 -8.82 -13.34 2.59
N GLY A 79 -9.53 -12.26 2.31
CA GLY A 79 -10.96 -12.31 2.04
C GLY A 79 -11.87 -12.22 3.26
N MET A 80 -11.31 -12.09 4.48
CA MET A 80 -12.12 -11.69 5.63
C MET A 80 -12.80 -10.36 5.38
N GLU A 81 -14.05 -10.23 5.78
CA GLU A 81 -14.77 -8.96 5.65
C GLU A 81 -14.22 -7.87 6.57
N ASP A 82 -13.92 -8.25 7.79
CA ASP A 82 -13.52 -7.32 8.84
C ASP A 82 -12.11 -7.63 9.33
N PHE A 83 -11.18 -6.75 9.01
CA PHE A 83 -9.87 -6.72 9.64
C PHE A 83 -9.92 -5.88 10.92
N PRO A 84 -9.09 -6.21 11.93
CA PRO A 84 -8.95 -5.36 13.11
C PRO A 84 -8.61 -3.92 12.71
N PHE A 85 -9.12 -2.92 13.46
CA PHE A 85 -8.75 -1.52 13.24
C PHE A 85 -7.23 -1.31 13.34
N SER A 86 -6.62 -1.99 14.30
CA SER A 86 -5.16 -2.03 14.48
C SER A 86 -4.73 -3.37 15.06
N VAL A 87 -3.46 -3.71 14.89
CA VAL A 87 -2.85 -4.92 15.42
C VAL A 87 -1.63 -4.59 16.27
N LYS A 88 -1.40 -5.41 17.30
CA LYS A 88 -0.11 -5.39 18.02
C LYS A 88 0.91 -6.16 17.18
N PRO A 89 1.99 -5.53 16.71
CA PRO A 89 2.98 -6.23 15.93
C PRO A 89 3.73 -7.27 16.78
N GLY A 90 4.10 -8.37 16.15
CA GLY A 90 4.84 -9.46 16.81
C GLY A 90 6.30 -9.12 17.14
N SER A 91 6.83 -8.03 16.56
CA SER A 91 8.17 -7.51 16.83
C SER A 91 8.18 -5.99 16.73
N LEU A 92 9.25 -5.37 17.21
CA LEU A 92 9.44 -3.93 17.09
C LEU A 92 9.38 -3.50 15.61
N VAL A 93 8.62 -2.45 15.34
CA VAL A 93 8.50 -1.84 14.00
C VAL A 93 9.37 -0.59 14.00
N ASP A 94 10.55 -0.72 13.45
CA ASP A 94 11.48 0.40 13.23
C ASP A 94 11.24 1.06 11.86
N VAL A 95 11.98 2.14 11.60
CA VAL A 95 11.88 2.87 10.32
C VAL A 95 12.23 2.00 9.10
N ARG A 96 13.16 1.06 9.25
CA ARG A 96 13.56 0.16 8.16
C ARG A 96 12.44 -0.80 7.81
N LYS A 97 11.74 -1.32 8.83
CA LYS A 97 10.58 -2.19 8.61
C LYS A 97 9.43 -1.46 7.92
N VAL A 98 9.17 -0.20 8.28
CA VAL A 98 8.18 0.63 7.58
C VAL A 98 8.58 0.86 6.12
N MET A 99 9.85 1.17 5.87
CA MET A 99 10.36 1.33 4.50
C MET A 99 10.25 0.02 3.69
N ALA A 100 10.50 -1.12 4.31
CA ALA A 100 10.36 -2.43 3.66
C ALA A 100 8.89 -2.72 3.31
N LEU A 101 7.95 -2.42 4.21
CA LEU A 101 6.51 -2.54 3.92
C LEU A 101 6.09 -1.70 2.71
N LEU A 102 6.56 -0.45 2.62
CA LEU A 102 6.25 0.43 1.49
C LEU A 102 6.87 -0.05 0.16
N ARG A 103 7.83 -0.97 0.19
CA ARG A 103 8.47 -1.58 -0.98
C ARG A 103 7.86 -2.89 -1.39
N ASP A 104 6.96 -3.45 -0.59
CA ASP A 104 6.41 -4.79 -0.82
C ASP A 104 5.56 -4.85 -2.10
N THR A 105 5.81 -5.87 -2.90
CA THR A 105 5.10 -6.21 -4.13
C THR A 105 4.45 -7.58 -4.07
N TYR A 106 4.13 -8.06 -2.86
CA TYR A 106 3.57 -9.38 -2.56
C TYR A 106 4.53 -10.53 -2.78
N GLU A 107 5.84 -10.27 -2.78
CA GLU A 107 6.86 -11.29 -3.01
C GLU A 107 6.64 -12.53 -2.14
N GLY A 108 6.75 -13.69 -2.78
CA GLY A 108 6.61 -14.99 -2.13
C GLY A 108 5.19 -15.41 -1.76
N THR A 109 4.18 -14.62 -2.11
CA THR A 109 2.77 -14.96 -1.89
C THR A 109 2.12 -15.56 -3.14
N GLU A 110 0.85 -15.96 -3.04
CA GLU A 110 0.04 -16.34 -4.20
C GLU A 110 -0.28 -15.15 -5.12
N TRP A 111 -0.14 -13.92 -4.65
CA TRP A 111 -0.40 -12.68 -5.41
C TRP A 111 0.86 -12.07 -6.02
N ASP A 112 1.99 -12.73 -5.86
CA ASP A 112 3.25 -12.32 -6.49
C ASP A 112 3.11 -12.42 -8.01
N MET A 113 3.02 -11.27 -8.65
CA MET A 113 2.84 -11.17 -10.10
C MET A 113 4.04 -11.66 -10.90
N CYS A 114 5.17 -11.90 -10.25
CA CYS A 114 6.39 -12.41 -10.88
C CYS A 114 6.60 -13.92 -10.68
N LYS A 115 5.90 -14.54 -9.75
CA LYS A 115 6.14 -15.89 -9.24
C LYS A 115 6.31 -16.99 -10.31
N ASN A 116 5.54 -16.90 -11.38
CA ASN A 116 5.51 -17.96 -12.40
C ASN A 116 6.20 -17.56 -13.71
N TRP A 117 6.87 -16.41 -13.70
CA TRP A 117 7.58 -15.91 -14.86
C TRP A 117 9.00 -16.43 -14.91
N THR A 118 9.12 -17.68 -15.35
CA THR A 118 10.41 -18.34 -15.48
C THR A 118 10.71 -18.69 -16.93
N ILE A 119 12.00 -18.74 -17.28
CA ILE A 119 12.52 -19.23 -18.55
C ILE A 119 13.35 -20.49 -18.29
N ASP A 120 13.33 -21.40 -19.24
CA ASP A 120 14.22 -22.56 -19.23
C ASP A 120 15.58 -22.15 -19.80
N VAL A 121 16.61 -22.28 -18.97
CA VAL A 121 18.00 -22.04 -19.38
C VAL A 121 18.62 -23.40 -19.72
N PRO A 122 19.02 -23.61 -20.98
CA PRO A 122 19.63 -24.87 -21.38
C PRO A 122 21.02 -25.05 -20.75
N GLU A 123 21.47 -26.31 -20.66
CA GLU A 123 22.82 -26.62 -20.23
C GLU A 123 23.86 -25.84 -21.06
N LYS A 124 24.78 -25.16 -20.35
CA LYS A 124 25.86 -24.40 -20.97
C LYS A 124 27.10 -24.38 -20.07
N ASN A 125 28.26 -24.65 -20.63
CA ASN A 125 29.55 -24.57 -19.93
C ASN A 125 29.61 -25.37 -18.61
N GLY A 126 28.98 -26.56 -18.58
CA GLY A 126 28.95 -27.42 -17.38
C GLY A 126 27.94 -26.99 -16.30
N VAL A 127 27.13 -25.96 -16.54
CA VAL A 127 25.99 -25.61 -15.71
C VAL A 127 24.78 -26.38 -16.22
N PRO A 128 24.15 -27.24 -15.40
CA PRO A 128 22.97 -28.00 -15.82
C PRO A 128 21.80 -27.12 -16.26
N ALA A 129 20.94 -27.65 -17.09
CA ALA A 129 19.68 -27.00 -17.46
C ALA A 129 18.86 -26.70 -16.20
N HIS A 130 18.34 -25.48 -16.09
CA HIS A 130 17.57 -25.01 -14.93
C HIS A 130 16.54 -23.96 -15.33
N LYS A 131 15.66 -23.64 -14.38
CA LYS A 131 14.73 -22.49 -14.52
C LYS A 131 15.27 -21.30 -13.77
N GLU A 132 15.20 -20.13 -14.41
CA GLU A 132 15.47 -18.87 -13.76
C GLU A 132 14.33 -17.87 -13.99
N MET A 133 14.28 -16.81 -13.17
CA MET A 133 13.27 -15.77 -13.35
C MET A 133 13.48 -15.04 -14.67
N SER A 134 12.41 -14.87 -15.42
CA SER A 134 12.43 -14.12 -16.68
C SER A 134 12.85 -12.67 -16.43
N PRO A 135 13.70 -12.08 -17.26
CA PRO A 135 13.97 -10.64 -17.23
C PRO A 135 12.71 -9.78 -17.42
N LEU A 136 11.63 -10.34 -17.94
CA LEU A 136 10.33 -9.68 -18.08
C LEU A 136 9.47 -9.75 -16.82
N ALA A 137 9.87 -10.51 -15.81
CA ALA A 137 9.17 -10.59 -14.54
C ALA A 137 9.21 -9.22 -13.84
N ASN A 138 8.10 -8.49 -13.90
CA ASN A 138 8.00 -7.13 -13.40
C ASN A 138 6.60 -6.87 -12.82
N PRO A 139 6.50 -6.55 -11.51
CA PRO A 139 5.21 -6.29 -10.85
C PRO A 139 4.57 -4.96 -11.29
N TRP A 140 5.27 -4.14 -12.07
CA TRP A 140 4.83 -2.81 -12.52
C TRP A 140 4.63 -2.73 -14.03
N LEU A 141 4.29 -3.84 -14.67
CA LEU A 141 3.94 -3.83 -16.10
C LEU A 141 2.83 -2.81 -16.40
N THR A 142 3.04 -2.04 -17.46
CA THR A 142 2.03 -1.08 -17.91
C THR A 142 0.75 -1.76 -18.36
N THR A 143 -0.37 -1.05 -18.33
CA THR A 143 -1.67 -1.61 -18.78
C THR A 143 -1.62 -2.14 -20.22
N PRO A 144 -1.02 -1.45 -21.21
CA PRO A 144 -0.88 -2.01 -22.55
C PRO A 144 -0.09 -3.33 -22.59
N MET A 145 1.03 -3.42 -21.85
CA MET A 145 1.82 -4.65 -21.78
C MET A 145 1.01 -5.81 -21.18
N ARG A 146 0.30 -5.58 -20.06
CA ARG A 146 -0.56 -6.59 -19.45
C ARG A 146 -1.65 -7.07 -20.39
N ASN A 147 -2.32 -6.14 -21.10
CA ASN A 147 -3.36 -6.47 -22.07
C ASN A 147 -2.79 -7.31 -23.22
N THR A 148 -1.61 -6.96 -23.73
CA THR A 148 -0.93 -7.72 -24.78
C THR A 148 -0.61 -9.13 -24.29
N LEU A 149 -0.03 -9.29 -23.11
CA LEU A 149 0.30 -10.60 -22.54
C LEU A 149 -0.96 -11.44 -22.31
N ASN A 150 -2.00 -10.85 -21.76
CA ASN A 150 -3.28 -11.54 -21.55
C ASN A 150 -4.04 -11.85 -22.86
N SER A 151 -3.77 -11.15 -23.97
CA SER A 151 -4.30 -11.51 -25.27
C SER A 151 -3.62 -12.73 -25.89
N ILE A 152 -2.35 -12.96 -25.55
CA ILE A 152 -1.58 -14.13 -25.98
C ILE A 152 -1.91 -15.35 -25.11
N ALA A 153 -1.95 -15.16 -23.80
CA ALA A 153 -2.26 -16.19 -22.82
C ALA A 153 -3.26 -15.62 -21.78
N PRO A 154 -4.56 -15.86 -21.96
CA PRO A 154 -5.59 -15.31 -21.08
C PRO A 154 -5.36 -15.67 -19.61
N GLY A 155 -5.34 -14.64 -18.74
CA GLY A 155 -5.12 -14.81 -17.29
C GLY A 155 -3.66 -15.03 -16.87
N VAL A 156 -2.70 -14.88 -17.78
CA VAL A 156 -1.26 -15.02 -17.44
C VAL A 156 -0.82 -13.93 -16.46
N ILE A 157 -1.42 -12.74 -16.53
CA ILE A 157 -1.23 -11.66 -15.57
C ILE A 157 -2.54 -11.39 -14.84
N ASP A 158 -2.62 -11.80 -13.58
CA ASP A 158 -3.66 -11.35 -12.65
C ASP A 158 -3.13 -10.14 -11.88
N PHE A 159 -3.50 -8.95 -12.36
CA PHE A 159 -2.99 -7.71 -11.81
C PHE A 159 -3.43 -7.50 -10.36
N LYS A 160 -2.44 -7.28 -9.50
CA LYS A 160 -2.60 -6.90 -8.10
C LYS A 160 -2.06 -5.49 -7.85
N ARG A 161 -2.81 -4.70 -7.11
CA ARG A 161 -2.32 -3.39 -6.67
C ARG A 161 -1.46 -3.57 -5.42
N THR A 162 -0.16 -3.52 -5.61
CA THR A 162 0.85 -3.70 -4.55
C THR A 162 0.91 -2.50 -3.59
N LEU A 163 1.62 -2.63 -2.47
CA LEU A 163 1.97 -1.50 -1.60
C LEU A 163 2.88 -0.52 -2.35
N ALA A 164 3.88 -1.04 -3.05
CA ALA A 164 4.71 -0.26 -3.95
C ALA A 164 4.06 -0.16 -5.33
N VAL A 165 3.43 0.97 -5.65
CA VAL A 165 2.82 1.18 -6.97
C VAL A 165 3.70 2.06 -7.86
N ALA A 166 3.74 1.74 -9.16
CA ALA A 166 4.58 2.43 -10.14
C ALA A 166 4.20 3.91 -10.35
N TRP A 167 2.93 4.25 -10.13
CA TRP A 167 2.41 5.62 -10.29
C TRP A 167 2.28 6.39 -8.97
N CYS A 168 3.08 6.04 -7.96
CA CYS A 168 3.16 6.77 -6.72
C CYS A 168 3.91 8.08 -6.94
N SER A 169 3.30 9.23 -6.64
CA SER A 169 3.97 10.52 -6.82
C SER A 169 5.12 10.71 -5.85
N TYR A 170 4.92 10.29 -4.60
CA TYR A 170 5.93 10.33 -3.55
C TYR A 170 5.56 9.37 -2.41
N SER A 171 6.52 9.07 -1.57
CA SER A 171 6.29 8.36 -0.31
C SER A 171 7.09 8.98 0.83
N THR A 172 6.50 9.01 2.02
CA THR A 172 7.12 9.56 3.21
C THR A 172 7.08 8.55 4.37
N VAL A 173 8.15 8.52 5.14
CA VAL A 173 8.16 7.89 6.47
C VAL A 173 8.57 8.95 7.48
N ILE A 174 7.67 9.28 8.39
CA ILE A 174 7.91 10.28 9.42
C ILE A 174 8.36 9.56 10.69
N GLN A 175 9.47 10.02 11.24
CA GLN A 175 10.04 9.48 12.48
C GLN A 175 10.20 10.61 13.48
N SER A 176 9.53 10.49 14.62
CA SER A 176 9.66 11.40 15.77
C SER A 176 10.54 10.77 16.82
N ARG A 177 11.54 11.51 17.29
CA ARG A 177 12.55 11.07 18.27
C ARG A 177 12.65 12.10 19.38
N SER A 178 11.74 12.01 20.36
CA SER A 178 11.60 12.98 21.45
C SER A 178 12.83 13.10 22.36
N TRP A 179 13.77 12.16 22.26
CA TRP A 179 15.04 12.15 23.00
C TRP A 179 16.16 12.94 22.32
N LEU A 180 15.90 13.54 21.17
CA LEU A 180 16.84 14.36 20.42
C LEU A 180 16.39 15.83 20.40
N PRO A 181 17.31 16.77 20.20
CA PRO A 181 16.95 18.18 20.00
C PRO A 181 15.96 18.37 18.83
N ASP A 182 15.07 19.35 18.90
CA ASP A 182 13.98 19.58 17.95
C ASP A 182 14.45 19.64 16.50
N GLY A 183 15.58 20.28 16.23
CA GLY A 183 16.10 20.42 14.86
C GLY A 183 16.43 19.09 14.17
N ILE A 184 16.72 18.04 14.95
CA ILE A 184 17.05 16.69 14.44
C ILE A 184 16.12 15.61 14.99
N GLY A 185 15.26 15.95 15.93
CA GLY A 185 14.31 15.02 16.57
C GLY A 185 13.26 14.49 15.62
N GLY A 186 12.73 15.35 14.75
CA GLY A 186 11.84 14.96 13.67
C GLY A 186 12.60 14.77 12.36
N VAL A 187 12.31 13.70 11.65
CA VAL A 187 12.83 13.44 10.30
C VAL A 187 11.74 12.88 9.40
N CYS A 188 11.65 13.42 8.19
CA CYS A 188 10.86 12.89 7.10
C CYS A 188 11.80 12.19 6.11
N TRP A 189 11.66 10.89 5.99
CA TRP A 189 12.31 10.10 4.95
C TRP A 189 11.47 10.20 3.68
N TYR A 190 11.90 11.02 2.76
CA TYR A 190 11.17 11.38 1.55
C TYR A 190 11.71 10.65 0.34
N ALA A 191 10.82 10.15 -0.51
CA ALA A 191 11.15 9.60 -1.81
C ALA A 191 10.11 10.04 -2.83
N VAL A 192 10.53 10.28 -4.04
CA VAL A 192 9.66 10.53 -5.20
C VAL A 192 9.41 9.24 -5.96
N ASP A 193 8.30 9.18 -6.70
CA ASP A 193 7.97 8.06 -7.57
C ASP A 193 7.78 6.72 -6.82
N ASN A 194 7.97 5.60 -7.49
CA ASN A 194 7.77 4.25 -6.98
C ASN A 194 8.58 3.98 -5.69
N PRO A 195 7.93 3.72 -4.55
CA PRO A 195 8.62 3.58 -3.27
C PRO A 195 9.54 2.35 -3.18
N ALA A 196 9.39 1.36 -4.07
CA ALA A 196 10.29 0.21 -4.11
C ALA A 196 11.63 0.54 -4.78
N GLN A 197 11.63 1.42 -5.77
CA GLN A 197 12.80 1.72 -6.61
C GLN A 197 13.51 3.02 -6.21
N SER A 198 12.79 3.93 -5.54
CA SER A 198 13.33 5.25 -5.22
C SER A 198 14.12 5.27 -3.91
N PRO A 199 15.27 5.98 -3.88
CA PRO A 199 15.98 6.22 -2.64
C PRO A 199 15.19 7.16 -1.75
N ARG A 200 15.29 6.97 -0.43
CA ARG A 200 14.72 7.89 0.56
C ARG A 200 15.81 8.79 1.12
N ILE A 201 15.56 10.09 1.07
CA ILE A 201 16.44 11.09 1.67
C ILE A 201 15.88 11.54 3.02
N PRO A 202 16.72 11.74 4.04
CA PRO A 202 16.31 12.30 5.31
C PRO A 202 16.20 13.82 5.21
N ILE A 203 15.03 14.36 5.54
CA ILE A 203 14.79 15.80 5.70
C ILE A 203 14.44 16.03 7.16
N PHE A 204 15.31 16.72 7.88
CA PHE A 204 15.13 17.01 9.30
C PHE A 204 14.30 18.27 9.51
N CYS A 205 13.63 18.39 10.65
CA CYS A 205 12.86 19.60 10.99
C CYS A 205 13.71 20.88 10.96
N GLY A 206 15.00 20.79 11.30
CA GLY A 206 15.93 21.92 11.25
C GLY A 206 16.63 22.11 9.90
N SER A 207 16.23 21.39 8.84
CA SER A 207 16.84 21.56 7.51
C SER A 207 16.48 22.92 6.93
N THR A 208 17.49 23.74 6.62
CA THR A 208 17.34 25.06 5.99
C THR A 208 17.54 25.03 4.48
N LYS A 209 18.05 23.92 3.97
CA LYS A 209 18.25 23.68 2.53
C LYS A 209 17.92 22.24 2.18
N LEU A 210 17.43 22.05 0.98
CA LEU A 210 17.23 20.72 0.37
C LEU A 210 18.40 20.41 -0.59
N PRO A 211 18.65 19.14 -0.90
CA PRO A 211 19.52 18.79 -2.02
C PRO A 211 19.02 19.44 -3.31
N ALA A 212 19.93 19.91 -4.16
CA ALA A 212 19.60 20.69 -5.35
C ALA A 212 18.59 19.98 -6.29
N ALA A 213 18.59 18.66 -6.33
CA ALA A 213 17.62 17.87 -7.09
C ALA A 213 16.16 18.02 -6.59
N PHE A 214 15.96 18.52 -5.37
CA PHE A 214 14.64 18.72 -4.76
C PHE A 214 14.26 20.22 -4.64
N GLU A 215 15.15 21.13 -4.98
CA GLU A 215 14.88 22.58 -4.89
C GLU A 215 14.12 23.14 -6.08
N LYS A 216 14.35 22.55 -7.27
CA LYS A 216 13.77 23.03 -8.53
C LYS A 216 13.31 21.87 -9.39
N CYS A 217 12.08 21.95 -9.87
CA CYS A 217 11.67 21.15 -11.01
C CYS A 217 12.38 21.71 -12.25
N GLY A 218 13.29 20.92 -12.85
CA GLY A 218 14.11 21.37 -13.97
C GLY A 218 13.37 21.50 -15.30
N GLN A 219 12.12 21.05 -15.39
CA GLN A 219 11.33 21.07 -16.62
C GLN A 219 9.97 21.71 -16.38
N LYS A 220 9.62 22.64 -17.29
CA LYS A 220 8.26 23.20 -17.36
C LYS A 220 7.28 22.27 -18.08
N GLU A 221 7.76 21.18 -18.65
CA GLU A 221 6.95 20.23 -19.40
C GLU A 221 6.46 19.11 -18.48
N TYR A 222 5.15 19.02 -18.37
CA TYR A 222 4.45 17.89 -17.73
C TYR A 222 4.41 16.75 -18.74
N TYR A 223 5.03 15.61 -18.41
CA TYR A 223 4.84 14.39 -19.18
C TYR A 223 3.60 13.67 -18.65
N PRO A 224 2.49 13.65 -19.38
CA PRO A 224 1.35 12.82 -19.01
C PRO A 224 1.77 11.35 -19.14
N ASN A 225 1.60 10.59 -18.06
CA ASN A 225 1.78 9.13 -18.06
C ASN A 225 0.72 8.43 -18.91
#